data_8c5a6b2133cf76a36cad679546ccc10b
#
_entry.id   8c5a6b2133cf76a36cad679546ccc10b
#
_cell.length_a   1.000
_cell.length_b   1.000
_cell.length_c   1.000
_cell.angle_alpha   90.00
_cell.angle_beta   90.00
_cell.angle_gamma   90.00
#
_symmetry.space_group_name_H-M   'P 1'
#
loop_
_entity.id
_entity.type
_entity.pdbx_description
1 polymer ?
#
loop_
_entity_poly.entity_id
_entity_poly.type
_entity_poly.pdbx_seq_one_letter_code
_entity_poly.pdbx_strand_id
1 'polypeptide(L)'
;MCSSDLVHVSTAYVNGQMSGRVPEGLLPQDRNISQLREAGANGRFDPQVEIADCESFCRGFYEEAASEPRNREFRQAVLAQSRRRELTDARLKQLIEDRRKRWLERRLIGEGMRRAKEYGWNDVYTFTKAMGEQMLVKKRGDTALVIVRPSIIESSLEEPAPGWITGLKVMDPLVAAYGKGVMPDFPARRDLILDLIPVDIGVNATLAAATQATSSEVSVFQVASSTENPVRLATLFDNVRAHFLQYPLRDRDGRAPNLRQWTYSSLRKFKLIFRLR
;
A
#
# COMPACT_ATOMS: atom_id res chain seq x y z
N MET A 1 -12.00 -11.60 35.75
CA MET A 1 -11.07 -11.71 34.63
C MET A 1 -11.31 -10.46 33.80
N CYS A 2 -10.31 -9.61 33.62
CA CYS A 2 -10.45 -8.49 32.68
C CYS A 2 -10.58 -9.10 31.28
N SER A 3 -11.76 -8.95 30.67
CA SER A 3 -11.91 -9.20 29.23
C SER A 3 -11.09 -8.12 28.54
N SER A 4 -10.04 -8.49 27.83
CA SER A 4 -9.30 -7.57 26.99
C SER A 4 -10.01 -7.52 25.63
N ASP A 5 -10.59 -6.37 25.31
CA ASP A 5 -11.17 -6.12 24.01
C ASP A 5 -10.06 -5.83 22.99
N LEU A 6 -10.21 -6.31 21.77
CA LEU A 6 -9.26 -6.12 20.68
C LEU A 6 -9.87 -5.25 19.60
N VAL A 7 -9.26 -4.10 19.35
CA VAL A 7 -9.58 -3.24 18.20
C VAL A 7 -8.49 -3.39 17.15
N HIS A 8 -8.86 -3.91 15.98
CA HIS A 8 -7.95 -4.09 14.86
C HIS A 8 -8.18 -3.02 13.78
N VAL A 9 -7.20 -2.16 13.59
CA VAL A 9 -7.23 -1.20 12.46
C VAL A 9 -6.75 -1.89 11.20
N SER A 10 -7.67 -2.11 10.28
CA SER A 10 -7.45 -2.71 8.97
C SER A 10 -7.45 -1.66 7.84
N THR A 11 -8.11 -1.92 6.74
CA THR A 11 -8.32 -0.98 5.64
C THR A 11 -9.60 -1.31 4.88
N ALA A 12 -10.30 -0.31 4.35
CA ALA A 12 -11.43 -0.52 3.45
C ALA A 12 -11.05 -1.34 2.18
N TYR A 13 -9.77 -1.34 1.83
CA TYR A 13 -9.26 -2.01 0.63
C TYR A 13 -9.01 -3.51 0.79
N VAL A 14 -9.31 -4.12 1.95
CA VAL A 14 -9.32 -5.59 2.11
C VAL A 14 -10.29 -6.29 1.16
N ASN A 15 -11.27 -5.55 0.63
CA ASN A 15 -12.20 -6.03 -0.37
C ASN A 15 -11.58 -6.20 -1.78
N GLY A 16 -10.28 -5.88 -1.95
CA GLY A 16 -9.50 -6.16 -3.15
C GLY A 16 -10.15 -5.68 -4.44
N GLN A 17 -10.28 -6.58 -5.40
CA GLN A 17 -10.85 -6.29 -6.72
C GLN A 17 -12.38 -6.41 -6.79
N MET A 18 -13.08 -6.40 -5.67
CA MET A 18 -14.54 -6.29 -5.67
C MET A 18 -14.96 -4.93 -6.27
N SER A 19 -16.10 -4.90 -6.93
CA SER A 19 -16.66 -3.71 -7.55
C SER A 19 -18.12 -3.52 -7.16
N GLY A 20 -18.61 -2.28 -7.24
CA GLY A 20 -19.96 -1.93 -6.83
C GLY A 20 -20.07 -1.66 -5.33
N ARG A 21 -21.25 -1.84 -4.78
CA ARG A 21 -21.50 -1.64 -3.35
C ARG A 21 -20.92 -2.80 -2.55
N VAL A 22 -19.94 -2.50 -1.71
CA VAL A 22 -19.32 -3.46 -0.80
C VAL A 22 -19.96 -3.32 0.58
N PRO A 23 -20.58 -4.38 1.13
CA PRO A 23 -21.24 -4.31 2.43
C PRO A 23 -20.23 -4.18 3.56
N GLU A 24 -20.66 -3.54 4.63
CA GLU A 24 -19.92 -3.48 5.90
C GLU A 24 -20.10 -4.82 6.63
N GLY A 25 -19.07 -5.65 6.60
CA GLY A 25 -19.11 -6.99 7.19
C GLY A 25 -17.83 -7.77 6.97
N LEU A 26 -17.74 -8.90 7.62
CA LEU A 26 -16.61 -9.81 7.44
C LEU A 26 -16.56 -10.40 6.04
N LEU A 27 -15.36 -10.52 5.49
CA LEU A 27 -15.15 -11.40 4.35
C LEU A 27 -15.38 -12.87 4.78
N PRO A 28 -15.93 -13.73 3.94
CA PRO A 28 -16.02 -15.15 4.21
C PRO A 28 -14.66 -15.73 4.59
N GLN A 29 -14.63 -16.50 5.69
CA GLN A 29 -13.38 -16.94 6.34
C GLN A 29 -12.61 -18.01 5.59
N ASP A 30 -13.20 -18.60 4.59
CA ASP A 30 -12.64 -19.69 3.78
C ASP A 30 -12.59 -19.36 2.28
N ARG A 31 -12.69 -18.07 1.94
CA ARG A 31 -12.70 -17.59 0.57
C ARG A 31 -11.74 -16.43 0.36
N ASN A 32 -11.13 -16.38 -0.82
CA ASN A 32 -10.43 -15.19 -1.32
C ASN A 32 -11.31 -14.38 -2.29
N ILE A 33 -10.86 -13.20 -2.68
CA ILE A 33 -11.63 -12.29 -3.52
C ILE A 33 -11.90 -12.87 -4.92
N SER A 34 -10.93 -13.57 -5.53
CA SER A 34 -11.12 -14.22 -6.83
C SER A 34 -12.27 -15.22 -6.77
N GLN A 35 -12.33 -16.04 -5.72
CA GLN A 35 -13.42 -16.99 -5.50
C GLN A 35 -14.79 -16.34 -5.24
N LEU A 36 -14.81 -15.15 -4.63
CA LEU A 36 -16.06 -14.40 -4.40
C LEU A 36 -16.58 -13.74 -5.68
N ARG A 37 -15.70 -13.43 -6.62
CA ARG A 37 -16.07 -12.80 -7.92
C ARG A 37 -16.50 -13.82 -8.95
N GLU A 38 -16.04 -15.04 -8.87
CA GLU A 38 -16.37 -16.12 -9.81
C GLU A 38 -17.48 -17.00 -9.23
N ALA A 39 -18.67 -16.89 -9.78
CA ALA A 39 -19.79 -17.74 -9.39
C ALA A 39 -19.44 -19.21 -9.64
N GLY A 40 -19.43 -20.03 -8.59
CA GLY A 40 -19.13 -21.45 -8.68
C GLY A 40 -17.63 -21.82 -8.52
N ALA A 41 -16.77 -20.88 -8.19
CA ALA A 41 -15.37 -21.20 -7.86
C ALA A 41 -15.30 -22.19 -6.70
N ASN A 42 -14.67 -23.35 -6.94
CA ASN A 42 -14.46 -24.39 -5.96
C ASN A 42 -13.14 -24.16 -5.20
N GLY A 43 -13.03 -24.73 -4.00
CA GLY A 43 -11.85 -24.69 -3.15
C GLY A 43 -12.06 -23.83 -1.91
N ARG A 44 -11.18 -24.05 -0.94
CA ARG A 44 -11.10 -23.26 0.28
C ARG A 44 -9.81 -22.48 0.30
N PHE A 45 -9.89 -21.22 0.69
CA PHE A 45 -8.71 -20.41 0.99
C PHE A 45 -8.46 -20.44 2.50
N ASP A 46 -7.32 -20.98 2.93
CA ASP A 46 -6.91 -20.93 4.34
C ASP A 46 -5.71 -19.98 4.47
N PRO A 47 -5.89 -18.83 5.13
CA PRO A 47 -4.81 -17.86 5.31
C PRO A 47 -3.62 -18.43 6.10
N GLN A 48 -3.82 -19.43 6.96
CA GLN A 48 -2.74 -20.05 7.71
C GLN A 48 -1.85 -20.91 6.79
N VAL A 49 -2.45 -21.64 5.86
CA VAL A 49 -1.71 -22.40 4.83
C VAL A 49 -0.94 -21.45 3.94
N GLU A 50 -1.58 -20.37 3.48
CA GLU A 50 -0.95 -19.37 2.63
C GLU A 50 0.25 -18.68 3.32
N ILE A 51 0.13 -18.36 4.61
CA ILE A 51 1.25 -17.79 5.40
C ILE A 51 2.41 -18.79 5.44
N ALA A 52 2.14 -20.07 5.73
CA ALA A 52 3.20 -21.09 5.77
C ALA A 52 3.89 -21.28 4.42
N ASP A 53 3.12 -21.24 3.33
CA ASP A 53 3.65 -21.28 1.96
C ASP A 53 4.52 -20.05 1.66
N CYS A 54 4.08 -18.85 2.02
CA CYS A 54 4.86 -17.62 1.88
C CYS A 54 6.18 -17.71 2.65
N GLU A 55 6.18 -18.19 3.88
CA GLU A 55 7.39 -18.37 4.69
C GLU A 55 8.35 -19.38 4.06
N SER A 56 7.82 -20.47 3.49
CA SER A 56 8.62 -21.47 2.77
C SER A 56 9.29 -20.88 1.54
N PHE A 57 8.55 -20.10 0.73
CA PHE A 57 9.09 -19.38 -0.41
C PHE A 57 10.16 -18.37 0.00
N CYS A 58 9.93 -17.61 1.05
CA CYS A 58 10.92 -16.67 1.56
C CYS A 58 12.23 -17.39 1.94
N ARG A 59 12.15 -18.49 2.71
CA ARG A 59 13.34 -19.29 3.04
C ARG A 59 14.08 -19.75 1.78
N GLY A 60 13.38 -20.31 0.80
CA GLY A 60 13.99 -20.75 -0.45
C GLY A 60 14.73 -19.63 -1.20
N PHE A 61 14.19 -18.42 -1.23
CA PHE A 61 14.88 -17.28 -1.85
C PHE A 61 16.12 -16.84 -1.07
N TYR A 62 16.09 -16.86 0.25
CA TYR A 62 17.26 -16.56 1.08
C TYR A 62 18.36 -17.59 0.89
N GLU A 63 18.02 -18.88 0.86
CA GLU A 63 18.94 -19.98 0.60
C GLU A 63 19.53 -19.89 -0.82
N GLU A 64 18.70 -19.63 -1.83
CA GLU A 64 19.17 -19.41 -3.20
C GLU A 64 20.13 -18.21 -3.26
N ALA A 65 19.80 -17.08 -2.63
CA ALA A 65 20.64 -15.90 -2.63
C ALA A 65 22.00 -16.10 -1.91
N ALA A 66 22.05 -17.02 -0.94
CA ALA A 66 23.27 -17.40 -0.23
C ALA A 66 24.10 -18.48 -0.92
N SER A 67 23.55 -19.15 -1.94
CA SER A 67 24.21 -20.26 -2.63
C SER A 67 25.45 -19.82 -3.39
N GLU A 68 26.45 -20.74 -3.48
CA GLU A 68 27.68 -20.50 -4.21
C GLU A 68 27.49 -20.15 -5.70
N PRO A 69 26.59 -20.82 -6.45
CA PRO A 69 26.32 -20.46 -7.83
C PRO A 69 25.81 -19.04 -7.97
N ARG A 70 24.85 -18.63 -7.11
CA ARG A 70 24.27 -17.28 -7.12
C ARG A 70 25.27 -16.21 -6.71
N ASN A 71 26.13 -16.48 -5.73
CA ASN A 71 27.20 -15.59 -5.33
C ASN A 71 28.20 -15.35 -6.46
N ARG A 72 28.57 -16.40 -7.23
CA ARG A 72 29.41 -16.26 -8.43
C ARG A 72 28.75 -15.36 -9.49
N GLU A 73 27.46 -15.53 -9.73
CA GLU A 73 26.72 -14.68 -10.68
C GLU A 73 26.71 -13.21 -10.22
N PHE A 74 26.46 -12.95 -8.93
CA PHE A 74 26.48 -11.58 -8.40
C PHE A 74 27.87 -10.95 -8.56
N ARG A 75 28.93 -11.70 -8.26
CA ARG A 75 30.30 -11.25 -8.43
C ARG A 75 30.64 -10.93 -9.88
N GLN A 76 30.32 -11.83 -10.80
CA GLN A 76 30.56 -11.63 -12.23
C GLN A 76 29.83 -10.39 -12.76
N ALA A 77 28.58 -10.21 -12.36
CA ALA A 77 27.79 -9.08 -12.80
C ALA A 77 28.31 -7.74 -12.21
N VAL A 78 28.83 -7.70 -10.97
CA VAL A 78 29.48 -6.53 -10.40
C VAL A 78 30.75 -6.19 -11.15
N LEU A 79 31.61 -7.17 -11.43
CA LEU A 79 32.86 -6.97 -12.16
C LEU A 79 32.60 -6.47 -13.59
N ALA A 80 31.61 -7.03 -14.29
CA ALA A 80 31.23 -6.60 -15.63
C ALA A 80 30.74 -5.12 -15.66
N GLN A 81 30.03 -4.67 -14.64
CA GLN A 81 29.56 -3.28 -14.53
C GLN A 81 30.65 -2.27 -14.14
N SER A 82 31.72 -2.72 -13.48
CA SER A 82 32.77 -1.83 -12.96
C SER A 82 33.73 -1.28 -14.04
N ARG A 83 33.52 -1.62 -15.32
CA ARG A 83 34.23 -1.07 -16.49
C ARG A 83 35.73 -0.78 -16.20
N ARG A 84 36.52 -1.79 -15.81
CA ARG A 84 37.96 -1.71 -15.53
C ARG A 84 38.39 -0.76 -14.38
N ARG A 85 37.48 -0.33 -13.51
CA ARG A 85 37.90 0.34 -12.29
C ARG A 85 38.45 -0.70 -11.31
N GLU A 86 39.65 -0.48 -10.79
CA GLU A 86 40.16 -1.29 -9.70
C GLU A 86 39.26 -1.12 -8.48
N LEU A 87 38.64 -2.23 -8.07
CA LEU A 87 37.82 -2.29 -6.87
C LEU A 87 38.66 -2.85 -5.73
N THR A 88 38.67 -2.18 -4.59
CA THR A 88 39.16 -2.79 -3.36
C THR A 88 38.26 -3.97 -2.97
N ASP A 89 38.81 -4.96 -2.27
CA ASP A 89 38.06 -6.14 -1.82
C ASP A 89 36.85 -5.76 -0.97
N ALA A 90 37.00 -4.75 -0.09
CA ALA A 90 35.90 -4.25 0.74
C ALA A 90 34.77 -3.68 -0.13
N ARG A 91 35.12 -2.90 -1.15
CA ARG A 91 34.13 -2.32 -2.07
C ARG A 91 33.44 -3.38 -2.92
N LEU A 92 34.19 -4.37 -3.38
CA LEU A 92 33.64 -5.50 -4.15
C LEU A 92 32.63 -6.28 -3.29
N LYS A 93 32.97 -6.62 -2.06
CA LYS A 93 32.06 -7.30 -1.12
C LYS A 93 30.78 -6.50 -0.90
N GLN A 94 30.88 -5.19 -0.67
CA GLN A 94 29.72 -4.32 -0.49
C GLN A 94 28.80 -4.31 -1.73
N LEU A 95 29.36 -4.18 -2.93
CA LEU A 95 28.59 -4.18 -4.18
C LEU A 95 27.88 -5.51 -4.45
N ILE A 96 28.53 -6.62 -4.09
CA ILE A 96 27.91 -7.96 -4.18
C ILE A 96 26.73 -8.05 -3.21
N GLU A 97 26.89 -7.58 -1.96
CA GLU A 97 25.82 -7.59 -0.97
C GLU A 97 24.66 -6.68 -1.37
N ASP A 98 24.93 -5.48 -1.88
CA ASP A 98 23.90 -4.58 -2.40
C ASP A 98 23.14 -5.21 -3.59
N ARG A 99 23.83 -6.00 -4.42
CA ARG A 99 23.21 -6.71 -5.53
C ARG A 99 22.34 -7.87 -5.04
N ARG A 100 22.81 -8.61 -4.02
CA ARG A 100 22.05 -9.67 -3.35
C ARG A 100 20.75 -9.13 -2.78
N LYS A 101 20.82 -8.02 -2.01
CA LYS A 101 19.65 -7.36 -1.44
C LYS A 101 18.64 -6.96 -2.51
N ARG A 102 19.07 -6.28 -3.57
CA ARG A 102 18.20 -5.90 -4.68
C ARG A 102 17.61 -7.08 -5.43
N TRP A 103 18.31 -8.20 -5.52
CA TRP A 103 17.79 -9.42 -6.11
C TRP A 103 16.71 -10.03 -5.24
N LEU A 104 16.95 -10.18 -3.93
CA LEU A 104 15.97 -10.66 -2.96
C LEU A 104 14.70 -9.79 -2.94
N GLU A 105 14.86 -8.49 -2.81
CA GLU A 105 13.74 -7.55 -2.83
C GLU A 105 12.86 -7.74 -4.07
N ARG A 106 13.45 -7.82 -5.26
CA ARG A 106 12.70 -8.04 -6.50
C ARG A 106 11.97 -9.38 -6.52
N ARG A 107 12.60 -10.44 -6.03
CA ARG A 107 11.99 -11.77 -5.97
C ARG A 107 10.82 -11.81 -4.98
N LEU A 108 11.03 -11.29 -3.77
CA LEU A 108 10.02 -11.23 -2.72
C LEU A 108 8.83 -10.35 -3.13
N ILE A 109 9.09 -9.15 -3.65
CA ILE A 109 8.03 -8.27 -4.17
C ILE A 109 7.30 -8.94 -5.32
N GLY A 110 8.02 -9.54 -6.27
CA GLY A 110 7.42 -10.21 -7.42
C GLY A 110 6.48 -11.34 -7.02
N GLU A 111 6.91 -12.20 -6.09
CA GLU A 111 6.10 -13.31 -5.59
C GLU A 111 4.90 -12.83 -4.77
N GLY A 112 5.10 -11.88 -3.85
CA GLY A 112 4.01 -11.32 -3.07
C GLY A 112 2.93 -10.67 -3.94
N MET A 113 3.33 -9.92 -4.97
CA MET A 113 2.40 -9.31 -5.93
C MET A 113 1.69 -10.34 -6.82
N ARG A 114 2.36 -11.44 -7.17
CA ARG A 114 1.75 -12.54 -7.93
C ARG A 114 0.63 -13.18 -7.11
N ARG A 115 0.93 -13.55 -5.85
CA ARG A 115 -0.04 -14.16 -4.93
C ARG A 115 -1.23 -13.25 -4.66
N ALA A 116 -0.97 -11.98 -4.32
CA ALA A 116 -2.03 -11.01 -4.11
C ALA A 116 -2.99 -10.94 -5.31
N LYS A 117 -2.47 -10.85 -6.53
CA LYS A 117 -3.27 -10.80 -7.76
C LYS A 117 -4.04 -12.09 -8.04
N GLU A 118 -3.41 -13.24 -7.82
CA GLU A 118 -4.04 -14.56 -7.99
C GLU A 118 -5.26 -14.71 -7.09
N TYR A 119 -5.16 -14.25 -5.85
CA TYR A 119 -6.26 -14.30 -4.89
C TYR A 119 -7.24 -13.11 -4.97
N GLY A 120 -7.02 -12.16 -5.89
CA GLY A 120 -7.95 -11.07 -6.19
C GLY A 120 -7.68 -9.76 -5.43
N TRP A 121 -6.49 -9.56 -4.88
CA TRP A 121 -6.04 -8.30 -4.31
C TRP A 121 -5.11 -7.54 -5.27
N ASN A 122 -5.09 -6.21 -5.13
CA ASN A 122 -4.30 -5.35 -6.00
C ASN A 122 -2.80 -5.31 -5.60
N ASP A 123 -2.52 -5.53 -4.33
CA ASP A 123 -1.18 -5.44 -3.76
C ASP A 123 -1.03 -6.31 -2.50
N VAL A 124 0.21 -6.46 -2.05
CA VAL A 124 0.58 -7.27 -0.87
C VAL A 124 0.01 -6.68 0.42
N TYR A 125 -0.08 -5.34 0.53
CA TYR A 125 -0.59 -4.68 1.73
C TYR A 125 -2.05 -5.07 1.99
N THR A 126 -2.93 -4.89 1.00
CA THR A 126 -4.35 -5.20 1.13
C THR A 126 -4.59 -6.70 1.31
N PHE A 127 -3.79 -7.53 0.65
CA PHE A 127 -3.82 -8.99 0.80
C PHE A 127 -3.45 -9.43 2.22
N THR A 128 -2.34 -8.93 2.76
CA THR A 128 -1.90 -9.30 4.13
C THR A 128 -2.84 -8.78 5.20
N LYS A 129 -3.42 -7.57 5.02
CA LYS A 129 -4.47 -7.05 5.90
C LYS A 129 -5.70 -7.95 5.92
N ALA A 130 -6.16 -8.42 4.76
CA ALA A 130 -7.30 -9.33 4.65
C ALA A 130 -7.02 -10.68 5.33
N MET A 131 -5.83 -11.27 5.11
CA MET A 131 -5.42 -12.48 5.84
C MET A 131 -5.35 -12.25 7.35
N GLY A 132 -4.85 -11.08 7.78
CA GLY A 132 -4.79 -10.70 9.19
C GLY A 132 -6.18 -10.66 9.84
N GLU A 133 -7.18 -10.10 9.18
CA GLU A 133 -8.57 -10.13 9.66
C GLU A 133 -9.09 -11.56 9.81
N GLN A 134 -8.92 -12.39 8.78
CA GLN A 134 -9.37 -13.78 8.82
C GLN A 134 -8.68 -14.58 9.94
N MET A 135 -7.38 -14.34 10.14
CA MET A 135 -6.63 -14.99 11.23
C MET A 135 -7.09 -14.52 12.61
N LEU A 136 -7.38 -13.23 12.79
CA LEU A 136 -7.91 -12.70 14.05
C LEU A 136 -9.28 -13.31 14.36
N VAL A 137 -10.19 -13.33 13.41
CA VAL A 137 -11.52 -13.95 13.57
C VAL A 137 -11.39 -15.42 13.95
N LYS A 138 -10.50 -16.16 13.29
CA LYS A 138 -10.28 -17.61 13.55
C LYS A 138 -9.66 -17.88 14.92
N LYS A 139 -8.81 -16.96 15.43
CA LYS A 139 -7.98 -17.20 16.63
C LYS A 139 -8.42 -16.42 17.88
N ARG A 140 -9.41 -15.52 17.77
CA ARG A 140 -9.81 -14.64 18.88
C ARG A 140 -10.34 -15.39 20.12
N GLY A 141 -10.87 -16.61 19.96
CA GLY A 141 -11.59 -17.30 21.04
C GLY A 141 -12.78 -16.46 21.52
N ASP A 142 -12.84 -16.22 22.83
CA ASP A 142 -13.89 -15.39 23.46
C ASP A 142 -13.52 -13.90 23.55
N THR A 143 -12.38 -13.49 22.97
CA THR A 143 -11.98 -12.07 22.96
C THR A 143 -12.93 -11.27 22.08
N ALA A 144 -13.47 -10.18 22.61
CA ALA A 144 -14.26 -9.23 21.83
C ALA A 144 -13.38 -8.59 20.75
N LEU A 145 -13.83 -8.61 19.52
CA LEU A 145 -13.07 -8.12 18.37
C LEU A 145 -13.88 -7.09 17.58
N VAL A 146 -13.29 -5.92 17.44
CA VAL A 146 -13.77 -4.88 16.54
C VAL A 146 -12.75 -4.64 15.43
N ILE A 147 -13.21 -4.62 14.19
CA ILE A 147 -12.38 -4.33 13.03
C ILE A 147 -12.79 -2.98 12.45
N VAL A 148 -11.86 -2.05 12.40
CA VAL A 148 -12.05 -0.72 11.79
C VAL A 148 -11.30 -0.68 10.46
N ARG A 149 -12.01 -0.37 9.38
CA ARG A 149 -11.48 -0.34 8.02
C ARG A 149 -11.50 1.07 7.46
N PRO A 150 -10.49 1.90 7.79
CA PRO A 150 -10.39 3.23 7.19
C PRO A 150 -10.05 3.14 5.70
N SER A 151 -10.53 4.12 4.94
CA SER A 151 -10.08 4.39 3.58
C SER A 151 -8.68 5.06 3.59
N ILE A 152 -8.32 5.86 2.59
CA ILE A 152 -7.04 6.55 2.55
C ILE A 152 -7.05 7.65 3.62
N ILE A 153 -6.17 7.51 4.61
CA ILE A 153 -6.01 8.49 5.68
C ILE A 153 -5.06 9.58 5.21
N GLU A 154 -5.53 10.83 5.31
CA GLU A 154 -4.79 12.04 4.98
C GLU A 154 -4.68 12.97 6.20
N SER A 155 -4.19 14.19 6.01
CA SER A 155 -4.00 15.17 7.09
C SER A 155 -5.28 15.46 7.87
N SER A 156 -5.12 15.90 9.13
CA SER A 156 -6.24 16.22 10.03
C SER A 156 -7.11 17.36 9.50
N LEU A 157 -8.40 17.26 9.80
CA LEU A 157 -9.36 18.33 9.56
C LEU A 157 -9.21 19.45 10.59
N GLU A 158 -9.17 19.08 11.87
CA GLU A 158 -9.14 20.01 12.98
C GLU A 158 -8.03 19.69 14.00
N GLU A 159 -7.84 18.42 14.38
CA GLU A 159 -6.98 18.02 15.51
C GLU A 159 -5.73 17.23 15.10
N PRO A 160 -4.55 17.56 15.67
CA PRO A 160 -4.27 18.62 16.66
C PRO A 160 -4.26 20.03 16.07
N ALA A 161 -4.23 20.15 14.75
CA ALA A 161 -4.37 21.39 13.99
C ALA A 161 -4.74 21.06 12.55
N PRO A 162 -5.50 21.92 11.84
CA PRO A 162 -5.83 21.70 10.42
C PRO A 162 -4.60 21.46 9.55
N GLY A 163 -4.64 20.37 8.76
CA GLY A 163 -3.54 19.99 7.86
C GLY A 163 -2.37 19.26 8.54
N TRP A 164 -2.46 18.94 9.84
CA TRP A 164 -1.40 18.18 10.51
C TRP A 164 -1.27 16.76 9.95
N ILE A 165 -0.02 16.36 9.70
CA ILE A 165 0.34 14.99 9.28
C ILE A 165 1.76 14.66 9.75
N THR A 166 2.02 13.39 10.08
CA THR A 166 3.36 12.93 10.46
C THR A 166 4.04 12.26 9.27
N GLY A 167 5.05 12.93 8.72
CA GLY A 167 5.84 12.46 7.57
C GLY A 167 5.09 12.58 6.25
N LEU A 168 5.78 12.29 5.15
CA LEU A 168 5.21 12.28 3.80
C LEU A 168 4.79 10.86 3.44
N LYS A 169 3.48 10.61 3.34
CA LYS A 169 2.91 9.30 3.07
C LYS A 169 1.86 9.36 1.96
N VAL A 170 1.57 8.24 1.35
CA VAL A 170 0.52 8.03 0.34
C VAL A 170 0.54 9.08 -0.78
N MET A 171 -0.23 10.14 -0.69
CA MET A 171 -0.33 11.19 -1.71
C MET A 171 0.70 12.31 -1.54
N ASP A 172 1.23 12.52 -0.34
CA ASP A 172 2.15 13.63 -0.06
C ASP A 172 3.40 13.66 -0.93
N PRO A 173 4.10 12.52 -1.20
CA PRO A 173 5.24 12.53 -2.12
C PRO A 173 4.86 12.99 -3.53
N LEU A 174 3.66 12.65 -4.00
CA LEU A 174 3.14 13.08 -5.29
C LEU A 174 2.82 14.57 -5.30
N VAL A 175 2.14 15.06 -4.27
CA VAL A 175 1.83 16.47 -4.05
C VAL A 175 3.12 17.31 -3.99
N ALA A 176 4.11 16.84 -3.22
CA ALA A 176 5.41 17.50 -3.10
C ALA A 176 6.19 17.51 -4.44
N ALA A 177 6.18 16.40 -5.18
CA ALA A 177 6.83 16.30 -6.48
C ALA A 177 6.18 17.25 -7.51
N TYR A 178 4.87 17.38 -7.47
CA TYR A 178 4.15 18.35 -8.29
C TYR A 178 4.51 19.78 -7.88
N GLY A 179 4.43 20.10 -6.61
CA GLY A 179 4.78 21.44 -6.08
C GLY A 179 6.21 21.88 -6.42
N LYS A 180 7.12 20.93 -6.64
CA LYS A 180 8.49 21.17 -7.14
C LYS A 180 8.57 21.24 -8.67
N GLY A 181 7.46 21.11 -9.40
CA GLY A 181 7.44 21.11 -10.87
C GLY A 181 8.04 19.85 -11.52
N VAL A 182 8.32 18.78 -10.74
CA VAL A 182 8.99 17.57 -11.22
C VAL A 182 8.03 16.63 -11.92
N MET A 183 6.78 16.53 -11.44
CA MET A 183 5.80 15.55 -11.93
C MET A 183 4.48 16.20 -12.33
N PRO A 184 4.31 16.62 -13.59
CA PRO A 184 3.06 17.21 -14.10
C PRO A 184 2.08 16.19 -14.66
N ASP A 185 2.41 14.90 -14.65
CA ASP A 185 1.60 13.81 -15.24
C ASP A 185 1.38 12.68 -14.25
N PHE A 186 0.17 12.10 -14.26
CA PHE A 186 -0.17 10.97 -13.40
C PHE A 186 -0.94 9.89 -14.17
N PRO A 187 -0.59 8.60 -14.02
CA PRO A 187 -1.20 7.52 -14.78
C PRO A 187 -2.52 7.06 -14.15
N ALA A 188 -3.54 7.90 -14.24
CA ALA A 188 -4.87 7.60 -13.73
C ALA A 188 -5.95 8.20 -14.64
N ARG A 189 -7.20 7.83 -14.38
CA ARG A 189 -8.35 8.48 -14.99
C ARG A 189 -8.67 9.77 -14.23
N ARG A 190 -8.99 10.82 -14.94
CA ARG A 190 -9.34 12.12 -14.38
C ARG A 190 -10.55 12.07 -13.44
N ASP A 191 -11.51 11.20 -13.77
CA ASP A 191 -12.78 11.03 -13.06
C ASP A 191 -12.73 9.98 -11.93
N LEU A 192 -11.52 9.44 -11.64
CA LEU A 192 -11.32 8.49 -10.55
C LEU A 192 -11.77 9.12 -9.23
N ILE A 193 -12.65 8.43 -8.52
CA ILE A 193 -13.06 8.79 -7.16
C ILE A 193 -12.01 8.25 -6.20
N LEU A 194 -11.52 9.14 -5.34
CA LEU A 194 -10.65 8.81 -4.21
C LEU A 194 -11.49 8.86 -2.94
N ASP A 195 -11.36 7.83 -2.13
CA ASP A 195 -11.95 7.80 -0.80
C ASP A 195 -10.90 8.26 0.21
N LEU A 196 -11.06 9.48 0.70
CA LEU A 196 -10.11 10.14 1.59
C LEU A 196 -10.81 10.48 2.89
N ILE A 197 -10.16 10.19 4.02
CA ILE A 197 -10.63 10.59 5.33
C ILE A 197 -9.54 11.34 6.10
N PRO A 198 -9.89 12.38 6.87
CA PRO A 198 -8.98 13.01 7.81
C PRO A 198 -8.55 12.05 8.93
N VAL A 199 -7.29 12.14 9.36
CA VAL A 199 -6.74 11.25 10.40
C VAL A 199 -7.48 11.36 11.73
N ASP A 200 -7.88 12.53 12.13
CA ASP A 200 -8.66 12.79 13.37
C ASP A 200 -10.04 12.12 13.31
N ILE A 201 -10.73 12.15 12.17
CA ILE A 201 -11.98 11.42 11.96
C ILE A 201 -11.72 9.89 12.05
N GLY A 202 -10.62 9.39 11.45
CA GLY A 202 -10.22 7.99 11.56
C GLY A 202 -9.96 7.55 13.00
N VAL A 203 -9.28 8.39 13.80
CA VAL A 203 -9.03 8.17 15.23
C VAL A 203 -10.33 8.17 16.03
N ASN A 204 -11.18 9.17 15.85
CA ASN A 204 -12.45 9.29 16.57
C ASN A 204 -13.38 8.11 16.26
N ALA A 205 -13.45 7.69 14.99
CA ALA A 205 -14.20 6.50 14.59
C ALA A 205 -13.65 5.22 15.25
N THR A 206 -12.33 5.10 15.36
CA THR A 206 -11.69 3.96 16.03
C THR A 206 -12.02 3.90 17.52
N LEU A 207 -11.98 5.06 18.21
CA LEU A 207 -12.35 5.16 19.62
C LEU A 207 -13.84 4.86 19.85
N ALA A 208 -14.71 5.41 19.00
CA ALA A 208 -16.14 5.12 19.07
C ALA A 208 -16.44 3.63 18.79
N ALA A 209 -15.78 3.02 17.80
CA ALA A 209 -15.94 1.62 17.47
C ALA A 209 -15.51 0.70 18.63
N ALA A 210 -14.49 1.08 19.40
CA ALA A 210 -14.03 0.34 20.57
C ALA A 210 -15.14 0.14 21.62
N THR A 211 -16.04 1.10 21.75
CA THR A 211 -17.18 1.01 22.71
C THR A 211 -18.24 0.00 22.28
N GLN A 212 -18.18 -0.49 21.05
CA GLN A 212 -19.11 -1.49 20.50
C GLN A 212 -18.58 -2.93 20.58
N ALA A 213 -17.44 -3.13 21.25
CA ALA A 213 -16.84 -4.44 21.39
C ALA A 213 -17.75 -5.38 22.19
N THR A 214 -18.07 -6.56 21.63
CA THR A 214 -18.81 -7.62 22.29
C THR A 214 -18.12 -8.96 22.08
N SER A 215 -18.19 -9.86 23.05
CA SER A 215 -17.61 -11.21 22.93
C SER A 215 -18.40 -12.12 22.00
N SER A 216 -19.69 -11.84 21.77
CA SER A 216 -20.58 -12.68 20.97
C SER A 216 -20.32 -12.57 19.48
N GLU A 217 -20.04 -11.36 18.99
CA GLU A 217 -19.91 -11.07 17.56
C GLU A 217 -18.67 -10.23 17.25
N VAL A 218 -18.20 -10.34 16.01
CA VAL A 218 -17.16 -9.45 15.47
C VAL A 218 -17.84 -8.28 14.80
N SER A 219 -17.61 -7.09 15.32
CA SER A 219 -18.10 -5.86 14.71
C SER A 219 -17.11 -5.33 13.66
N VAL A 220 -17.61 -4.92 12.51
CA VAL A 220 -16.81 -4.34 11.42
C VAL A 220 -17.34 -2.97 11.08
N PHE A 221 -16.47 -1.97 11.05
CA PHE A 221 -16.81 -0.59 10.71
C PHE A 221 -15.94 -0.09 9.56
N GLN A 222 -16.57 0.35 8.47
CA GLN A 222 -15.89 1.00 7.35
C GLN A 222 -15.92 2.52 7.56
N VAL A 223 -14.73 3.12 7.64
CA VAL A 223 -14.58 4.58 7.79
C VAL A 223 -14.16 5.15 6.45
N ALA A 224 -15.16 5.58 5.68
CA ALA A 224 -15.03 5.97 4.28
C ALA A 224 -15.95 7.16 4.00
N SER A 225 -15.57 8.03 3.05
CA SER A 225 -16.31 9.26 2.75
C SER A 225 -16.97 9.24 1.35
N SER A 226 -16.51 8.39 0.46
CA SER A 226 -16.85 8.49 -0.97
C SER A 226 -18.32 8.22 -1.30
N THR A 227 -19.09 7.60 -0.39
CA THR A 227 -20.53 7.42 -0.57
C THR A 227 -21.29 8.73 -0.42
N GLU A 228 -20.88 9.57 0.53
CA GLU A 228 -21.57 10.83 0.88
C GLU A 228 -20.85 12.04 0.27
N ASN A 229 -19.51 12.01 0.25
CA ASN A 229 -18.67 13.12 -0.21
C ASN A 229 -17.56 12.62 -1.15
N PRO A 230 -17.87 12.19 -2.38
CA PRO A 230 -16.89 11.67 -3.32
C PRO A 230 -15.95 12.76 -3.82
N VAL A 231 -14.63 12.55 -3.69
CA VAL A 231 -13.59 13.43 -4.22
C VAL A 231 -13.03 12.87 -5.51
N ARG A 232 -13.13 13.63 -6.60
CA ARG A 232 -12.51 13.26 -7.88
C ARG A 232 -11.03 13.62 -7.88
N LEU A 233 -10.21 12.75 -8.46
CA LEU A 233 -8.77 12.98 -8.58
C LEU A 233 -8.46 14.32 -9.26
N ALA A 234 -9.24 14.71 -10.28
CA ALA A 234 -9.08 16.00 -10.94
C ALA A 234 -9.27 17.17 -9.96
N THR A 235 -10.32 17.12 -9.14
CA THR A 235 -10.61 18.17 -8.15
C THR A 235 -9.48 18.30 -7.13
N LEU A 236 -8.97 17.14 -6.62
CA LEU A 236 -7.83 17.14 -5.71
C LEU A 236 -6.61 17.82 -6.35
N PHE A 237 -6.26 17.44 -7.59
CA PHE A 237 -5.09 17.98 -8.27
C PHE A 237 -5.26 19.45 -8.66
N ASP A 238 -6.47 19.89 -9.02
CA ASP A 238 -6.76 21.30 -9.29
C ASP A 238 -6.59 22.13 -8.00
N ASN A 239 -7.02 21.63 -6.83
CA ASN A 239 -6.80 22.28 -5.54
C ASN A 239 -5.31 22.35 -5.17
N VAL A 240 -4.56 21.24 -5.35
CA VAL A 240 -3.10 21.20 -5.14
C VAL A 240 -2.40 22.23 -6.02
N ARG A 241 -2.82 22.34 -7.29
CA ARG A 241 -2.25 23.33 -8.21
C ARG A 241 -2.57 24.77 -7.77
N ALA A 242 -3.80 25.05 -7.41
CA ALA A 242 -4.21 26.37 -6.94
C ALA A 242 -3.41 26.79 -5.70
N HIS A 243 -3.22 25.87 -4.74
CA HIS A 243 -2.40 26.11 -3.55
C HIS A 243 -0.95 26.49 -3.92
N PHE A 244 -0.27 25.69 -4.75
CA PHE A 244 1.13 25.99 -5.10
C PHE A 244 1.33 27.16 -6.06
N LEU A 245 0.31 27.60 -6.79
CA LEU A 245 0.34 28.87 -7.50
C LEU A 245 0.34 30.07 -6.55
N GLN A 246 -0.39 29.96 -5.44
CA GLN A 246 -0.44 30.97 -4.39
C GLN A 246 0.77 30.89 -3.44
N TYR A 247 1.21 29.66 -3.08
CA TYR A 247 2.30 29.39 -2.15
C TYR A 247 3.36 28.49 -2.79
N PRO A 248 4.19 29.03 -3.72
CA PRO A 248 5.13 28.21 -4.47
C PRO A 248 6.26 27.64 -3.60
N LEU A 249 6.62 26.37 -3.81
CA LEU A 249 7.82 25.75 -3.24
C LEU A 249 9.05 26.27 -3.98
N ARG A 250 9.65 27.37 -3.49
CA ARG A 250 10.83 27.97 -4.09
C ARG A 250 12.05 27.08 -3.93
N ASP A 251 12.93 27.09 -4.93
CA ASP A 251 14.23 26.43 -4.86
C ASP A 251 15.21 27.19 -3.95
N ARG A 252 16.46 26.70 -3.86
CA ARG A 252 17.52 27.33 -3.04
C ARG A 252 17.87 28.74 -3.51
N ASP A 253 17.61 29.06 -4.77
CA ASP A 253 17.87 30.37 -5.38
C ASP A 253 16.63 31.29 -5.28
N GLY A 254 15.57 30.87 -4.60
CA GLY A 254 14.34 31.62 -4.41
C GLY A 254 13.39 31.60 -5.64
N ARG A 255 13.69 30.79 -6.66
CA ARG A 255 12.87 30.71 -7.88
C ARG A 255 11.67 29.82 -7.69
N ALA A 256 10.51 30.30 -8.15
CA ALA A 256 9.30 29.49 -8.17
C ALA A 256 9.33 28.47 -9.32
N PRO A 257 8.88 27.22 -9.11
CA PRO A 257 8.79 26.23 -10.17
C PRO A 257 7.72 26.60 -11.20
N ASN A 258 7.92 26.20 -12.46
CA ASN A 258 6.89 26.32 -13.49
C ASN A 258 5.88 25.16 -13.32
N LEU A 259 4.74 25.44 -12.72
CA LEU A 259 3.68 24.47 -12.48
C LEU A 259 2.76 24.34 -13.70
N ARG A 260 3.02 23.34 -14.51
CA ARG A 260 2.13 22.97 -15.62
C ARG A 260 0.81 22.41 -15.10
N GLN A 261 -0.23 22.47 -15.90
CA GLN A 261 -1.48 21.80 -15.57
C GLN A 261 -1.27 20.29 -15.54
N TRP A 262 -1.95 19.61 -14.60
CA TRP A 262 -1.91 18.16 -14.52
C TRP A 262 -2.41 17.50 -15.80
N THR A 263 -1.69 16.49 -16.24
CA THR A 263 -2.10 15.62 -17.34
C THR A 263 -2.34 14.21 -16.83
N TYR A 264 -3.21 13.50 -17.53
CA TYR A 264 -3.61 12.13 -17.18
C TYR A 264 -3.24 11.22 -18.33
N SER A 265 -2.24 10.39 -18.14
CA SER A 265 -1.76 9.50 -19.19
C SER A 265 -2.04 8.03 -18.89
N SER A 266 -1.97 7.21 -19.93
CA SER A 266 -1.97 5.76 -19.72
C SER A 266 -0.68 5.33 -19.01
N LEU A 267 -0.74 4.22 -18.27
CA LEU A 267 0.43 3.67 -17.57
C LEU A 267 1.61 3.39 -18.53
N ARG A 268 1.33 3.01 -19.79
CA ARG A 268 2.37 2.80 -20.82
C ARG A 268 3.09 4.11 -21.17
N LYS A 269 2.34 5.18 -21.41
CA LYS A 269 2.89 6.51 -21.70
C LYS A 269 3.66 7.07 -20.52
N PHE A 270 3.12 6.95 -19.31
CA PHE A 270 3.79 7.38 -18.08
C PHE A 270 5.14 6.68 -17.89
N LYS A 271 5.19 5.34 -18.02
CA LYS A 271 6.46 4.59 -17.94
C LYS A 271 7.48 5.01 -18.99
N LEU A 272 7.04 5.37 -20.20
CA LEU A 272 7.93 5.86 -21.25
C LEU A 272 8.53 7.22 -20.88
N ILE A 273 7.70 8.17 -20.43
CA ILE A 273 8.14 9.51 -20.00
C ILE A 273 9.17 9.43 -18.86
N PHE A 274 8.92 8.55 -17.88
CA PHE A 274 9.83 8.39 -16.73
C PHE A 274 11.10 7.60 -17.02
N ARG A 275 11.16 6.82 -18.11
CA ARG A 275 12.39 6.16 -18.56
C ARG A 275 13.31 7.09 -19.35
N LEU A 276 12.77 8.16 -19.92
CA LEU A 276 13.50 9.14 -20.73
C LEU A 276 14.02 10.35 -19.91
N ARG A 277 13.70 10.40 -18.60
CA ARG A 277 14.24 11.37 -17.63
C ARG A 277 15.20 10.68 -16.67
#